data_c04b4d6995ca316316790979797663c6
#
_entry.id   c04b4d6995ca316316790979797663c6
#
_cell.length_a   1.000
_cell.length_b   1.000
_cell.length_c   1.000
_cell.angle_alpha   90.00
_cell.angle_beta   90.00
_cell.angle_gamma   90.00
#
_symmetry.space_group_name_H-M   'P 1'
#
loop_
_entity.id
_entity.type
_entity.pdbx_description
1 polymer ?
#
loop_
_entity_poly.entity_id
_entity_poly.type
_entity_poly.pdbx_seq_one_letter_code
_entity_poly.pdbx_strand_id
1 'polypeptide(L)'
;RKAIDELASEHILVRRQGKGTFVASHSEPSYQYRFLRVMPDNGQKLTPHNVLLEVRKGRASAEIARALAIKPGVPLHVIRRILEFKGRPLILDEIVLAASRFPGLTIPRLEEFKGSMYSFYEAAYGLRMIRAEERIRAVPAGQEVAGHLRVPAGTPLLCVDRIAFTYGDMPVEWRRGLCLTDGFSYFNELA
;
A
#
# COMPACT_ATOMS: atom_id res chain seq x y z
N ARG A 1 25.87 -12.85 14.42
CA ARG A 1 25.66 -11.43 14.80
C ARG A 1 25.51 -10.57 13.54
N LYS A 2 26.43 -10.64 12.57
CA LYS A 2 26.38 -9.87 11.31
C LYS A 2 25.07 -10.09 10.51
N ALA A 3 24.63 -11.36 10.35
CA ALA A 3 23.37 -11.66 9.66
C ALA A 3 22.13 -11.04 10.35
N ILE A 4 22.12 -11.00 11.69
CA ILE A 4 21.02 -10.33 12.43
C ILE A 4 21.09 -8.81 12.25
N ASP A 5 22.29 -8.24 12.16
CA ASP A 5 22.47 -6.81 11.89
C ASP A 5 22.02 -6.44 10.47
N GLU A 6 22.36 -7.28 9.48
CA GLU A 6 21.88 -7.13 8.09
C GLU A 6 20.34 -7.21 8.01
N LEU A 7 19.73 -8.23 8.60
CA LEU A 7 18.27 -8.37 8.62
C LEU A 7 17.57 -7.23 9.39
N ALA A 8 18.22 -6.65 10.39
CA ALA A 8 17.71 -5.49 11.11
C ALA A 8 17.81 -4.22 10.26
N SER A 9 18.91 -4.02 9.50
CA SER A 9 19.06 -2.90 8.57
C SER A 9 18.06 -2.96 7.41
N GLU A 10 17.70 -4.17 6.98
CA GLU A 10 16.64 -4.42 5.99
C GLU A 10 15.23 -4.31 6.58
N HIS A 11 15.12 -4.00 7.87
CA HIS A 11 13.85 -3.92 8.60
C HIS A 11 13.04 -5.23 8.61
N ILE A 12 13.69 -6.36 8.44
CA ILE A 12 13.09 -7.68 8.59
C ILE A 12 13.03 -8.06 10.06
N LEU A 13 14.03 -7.63 10.84
CA LEU A 13 14.07 -7.81 12.29
C LEU A 13 13.96 -6.47 13.02
N VAL A 14 13.36 -6.51 14.20
CA VAL A 14 13.26 -5.39 15.14
C VAL A 14 13.90 -5.78 16.45
N ARG A 15 14.84 -4.96 16.92
CA ARG A 15 15.43 -5.11 18.26
C ARG A 15 14.62 -4.32 19.26
N ARG A 16 14.18 -4.96 20.32
CA ARG A 16 13.53 -4.31 21.47
C ARG A 16 14.43 -4.43 22.69
N GLN A 17 14.83 -3.28 23.23
CA GLN A 17 15.69 -3.26 24.42
C GLN A 17 15.06 -4.07 25.56
N GLY A 18 15.83 -4.99 26.15
CA GLY A 18 15.38 -5.86 27.22
C GLY A 18 14.40 -6.98 26.83
N LYS A 19 13.95 -7.03 25.56
CA LYS A 19 12.95 -8.02 25.09
C LYS A 19 13.45 -8.94 23.98
N GLY A 20 14.61 -8.63 23.36
CA GLY A 20 15.21 -9.46 22.32
C GLY A 20 14.99 -8.93 20.88
N THR A 21 15.23 -9.83 19.91
CA THR A 21 15.08 -9.56 18.48
C THR A 21 13.86 -10.31 17.95
N PHE A 22 12.97 -9.58 17.29
CA PHE A 22 11.71 -10.08 16.76
C PHE A 22 11.67 -9.89 15.24
N VAL A 23 10.89 -10.72 14.57
CA VAL A 23 10.56 -10.50 13.17
C VAL A 23 9.57 -9.32 13.11
N ALA A 24 9.90 -8.24 12.36
CA ALA A 24 9.03 -7.06 12.22
C ALA A 24 7.65 -7.47 11.69
N SER A 25 6.52 -6.94 12.16
CA SER A 25 5.17 -7.26 11.72
C SER A 25 4.38 -5.98 11.38
N HIS A 26 3.56 -6.02 10.32
CA HIS A 26 2.66 -4.92 9.98
C HIS A 26 1.53 -4.73 11.01
N SER A 27 1.35 -5.68 11.93
CA SER A 27 0.43 -5.54 13.06
C SER A 27 0.97 -4.61 14.15
N GLU A 28 2.26 -4.27 14.11
CA GLU A 28 2.86 -3.35 15.07
C GLU A 28 2.60 -1.88 14.65
N PRO A 29 2.19 -1.01 15.59
CA PRO A 29 1.89 0.39 15.27
C PRO A 29 3.01 1.15 14.58
N SER A 30 4.28 0.84 14.91
CA SER A 30 5.47 1.44 14.29
C SER A 30 5.72 1.00 12.85
N TYR A 31 5.16 -0.16 12.43
CA TYR A 31 5.34 -0.74 11.11
C TYR A 31 4.09 -0.78 10.26
N GLN A 32 2.94 -0.51 10.85
CA GLN A 32 1.63 -0.60 10.18
C GLN A 32 1.56 0.23 8.90
N TYR A 33 2.17 1.41 8.89
CA TYR A 33 2.19 2.33 7.76
C TYR A 33 3.60 2.57 7.19
N ARG A 34 4.50 1.60 7.34
CA ARG A 34 5.89 1.70 6.87
C ARG A 34 6.03 2.17 5.42
N PHE A 35 5.12 1.76 4.56
CA PHE A 35 5.12 2.12 3.15
C PHE A 35 4.20 3.31 2.81
N LEU A 36 3.55 3.94 3.77
CA LEU A 36 2.81 5.18 3.55
C LEU A 36 3.80 6.34 3.62
N ARG A 37 4.15 6.87 2.46
CA ARG A 37 5.16 7.95 2.33
C ARG A 37 4.55 9.34 2.25
N VAL A 38 3.24 9.46 2.01
CA VAL A 38 2.54 10.74 2.00
C VAL A 38 2.26 11.14 3.45
N MET A 39 2.84 12.24 3.86
CA MET A 39 2.80 12.73 5.24
C MET A 39 2.43 14.22 5.27
N PRO A 40 1.76 14.70 6.34
CA PRO A 40 1.54 16.13 6.54
C PRO A 40 2.86 16.91 6.62
N ASP A 41 2.91 18.10 6.02
CA ASP A 41 4.10 18.95 6.02
C ASP A 41 4.52 19.42 7.42
N ASN A 42 3.59 19.44 8.36
CA ASN A 42 3.86 19.76 9.77
C ASN A 42 4.46 18.60 10.59
N GLY A 43 4.76 17.46 9.94
CA GLY A 43 5.38 16.29 10.57
C GLY A 43 4.47 15.50 11.53
N GLN A 44 3.17 15.83 11.64
CA GLN A 44 2.25 15.06 12.47
C GLN A 44 2.04 13.67 11.90
N LYS A 45 2.16 12.64 12.73
CA LYS A 45 1.77 11.29 12.36
C LYS A 45 0.24 11.18 12.40
N LEU A 46 -0.36 11.03 11.23
CA LEU A 46 -1.79 10.83 11.10
C LEU A 46 -2.06 9.38 10.67
N THR A 47 -3.06 8.77 11.29
CA THR A 47 -3.58 7.47 10.85
C THR A 47 -4.66 7.71 9.81
N PRO A 48 -4.52 7.17 8.60
CA PRO A 48 -5.55 7.31 7.58
C PRO A 48 -6.80 6.49 7.94
N HIS A 49 -7.97 7.06 7.66
CA HIS A 49 -9.22 6.31 7.63
C HIS A 49 -9.38 5.69 6.23
N ASN A 50 -9.67 4.40 6.19
CA ASN A 50 -9.82 3.65 4.95
C ASN A 50 -11.29 3.59 4.54
N VAL A 51 -11.64 4.20 3.40
CA VAL A 51 -12.98 4.15 2.82
C VAL A 51 -12.94 3.26 1.58
N LEU A 52 -13.48 2.05 1.71
CA LEU A 52 -13.54 1.09 0.61
C LEU A 52 -14.62 1.54 -0.38
N LEU A 53 -14.26 1.64 -1.66
CA LEU A 53 -15.19 2.01 -2.73
C LEU A 53 -15.70 0.79 -3.49
N GLU A 54 -14.79 -0.12 -3.85
CA GLU A 54 -15.09 -1.23 -4.73
C GLU A 54 -14.11 -2.39 -4.51
N VAL A 55 -14.62 -3.61 -4.65
CA VAL A 55 -13.83 -4.82 -4.88
C VAL A 55 -14.43 -5.55 -6.07
N ARG A 56 -13.72 -5.59 -7.17
CA ARG A 56 -14.16 -6.25 -8.39
C ARG A 56 -13.18 -7.33 -8.85
N LYS A 57 -13.68 -8.28 -9.62
CA LYS A 57 -12.86 -9.27 -10.31
C LYS A 57 -12.32 -8.67 -11.61
N GLY A 58 -11.10 -9.04 -11.97
CA GLY A 58 -10.45 -8.63 -13.22
C GLY A 58 -9.61 -9.76 -13.81
N ARG A 59 -8.94 -9.45 -14.91
CA ARG A 59 -7.94 -10.33 -15.54
C ARG A 59 -6.66 -9.53 -15.80
N ALA A 60 -5.53 -10.18 -15.62
CA ALA A 60 -4.23 -9.55 -15.78
C ALA A 60 -4.00 -9.11 -17.24
N SER A 61 -3.81 -7.81 -17.45
CA SER A 61 -3.25 -7.27 -18.68
C SER A 61 -1.78 -7.71 -18.81
N ALA A 62 -1.18 -7.53 -19.97
CA ALA A 62 0.26 -7.82 -20.17
C ALA A 62 1.16 -7.00 -19.24
N GLU A 63 0.76 -5.75 -18.92
CA GLU A 63 1.48 -4.88 -17.99
C GLU A 63 1.42 -5.40 -16.54
N ILE A 64 0.21 -5.66 -16.03
CA ILE A 64 -0.01 -6.19 -14.68
C ILE A 64 0.61 -7.59 -14.52
N ALA A 65 0.49 -8.42 -15.56
CA ALA A 65 1.09 -9.75 -15.57
C ALA A 65 2.61 -9.69 -15.37
N ARG A 66 3.27 -8.76 -16.07
CA ARG A 66 4.70 -8.50 -15.93
C ARG A 66 5.06 -7.97 -14.55
N ALA A 67 4.29 -7.00 -14.04
CA ALA A 67 4.52 -6.41 -12.73
C ALA A 67 4.38 -7.41 -11.57
N LEU A 68 3.41 -8.34 -11.67
CA LEU A 68 3.14 -9.35 -10.64
C LEU A 68 3.82 -10.70 -10.89
N ALA A 69 4.65 -10.82 -11.95
CA ALA A 69 5.29 -12.06 -12.38
C ALA A 69 4.30 -13.24 -12.52
N ILE A 70 3.16 -12.97 -13.16
CA ILE A 70 2.09 -13.94 -13.45
C ILE A 70 1.82 -13.99 -14.96
N LYS A 71 1.01 -14.96 -15.43
CA LYS A 71 0.59 -15.02 -16.83
C LYS A 71 -0.49 -13.99 -17.15
N PRO A 72 -0.53 -13.41 -18.37
CA PRO A 72 -1.66 -12.63 -18.83
C PRO A 72 -2.97 -13.43 -18.72
N GLY A 73 -4.07 -12.75 -18.43
CA GLY A 73 -5.39 -13.36 -18.26
C GLY A 73 -5.65 -14.04 -16.91
N VAL A 74 -4.65 -14.16 -16.02
CA VAL A 74 -4.85 -14.68 -14.66
C VAL A 74 -5.91 -13.86 -13.93
N PRO A 75 -6.84 -14.51 -13.18
CA PRO A 75 -7.84 -13.81 -12.40
C PRO A 75 -7.22 -12.91 -11.32
N LEU A 76 -7.78 -11.71 -11.17
CA LEU A 76 -7.36 -10.69 -10.22
C LEU A 76 -8.51 -10.25 -9.32
N HIS A 77 -8.15 -9.79 -8.13
CA HIS A 77 -8.95 -8.84 -7.35
C HIS A 77 -8.44 -7.43 -7.63
N VAL A 78 -9.35 -6.51 -7.90
CA VAL A 78 -9.07 -5.08 -8.03
C VAL A 78 -9.85 -4.36 -6.94
N ILE A 79 -9.15 -3.67 -6.06
CA ILE A 79 -9.72 -2.95 -4.91
C ILE A 79 -9.51 -1.46 -5.17
N ARG A 80 -10.58 -0.67 -5.03
CA ARG A 80 -10.49 0.79 -5.03
C ARG A 80 -10.89 1.32 -3.66
N ARG A 81 -10.11 2.26 -3.14
CA ARG A 81 -10.38 2.87 -1.84
C ARG A 81 -9.88 4.30 -1.78
N ILE A 82 -10.38 5.04 -0.82
CA ILE A 82 -9.86 6.35 -0.45
C ILE A 82 -9.18 6.23 0.92
N LEU A 83 -8.02 6.85 1.05
CA LEU A 83 -7.45 7.15 2.35
C LEU A 83 -7.79 8.60 2.71
N GLU A 84 -8.55 8.73 3.79
CA GLU A 84 -8.93 10.03 4.36
C GLU A 84 -8.06 10.36 5.56
N PHE A 85 -7.69 11.63 5.69
CA PHE A 85 -6.99 12.17 6.85
C PHE A 85 -7.84 13.27 7.46
N LYS A 86 -8.31 13.05 8.69
CA LYS A 86 -9.25 13.96 9.38
C LYS A 86 -10.50 14.28 8.54
N GLY A 87 -11.06 13.28 7.86
CA GLY A 87 -12.26 13.43 7.03
C GLY A 87 -12.04 14.05 5.64
N ARG A 88 -10.79 14.42 5.30
CA ARG A 88 -10.43 14.90 3.98
C ARG A 88 -9.91 13.74 3.12
N PRO A 89 -10.50 13.43 1.97
CA PRO A 89 -9.94 12.46 1.03
C PRO A 89 -8.61 12.97 0.50
N LEU A 90 -7.57 12.16 0.61
CA LEU A 90 -6.22 12.56 0.22
C LEU A 90 -5.64 11.65 -0.86
N ILE A 91 -5.89 10.34 -0.78
CA ILE A 91 -5.33 9.36 -1.70
C ILE A 91 -6.46 8.48 -2.23
N LEU A 92 -6.55 8.37 -3.55
CA LEU A 92 -7.34 7.33 -4.21
C LEU A 92 -6.40 6.21 -4.65
N ASP A 93 -6.56 5.04 -4.04
CA ASP A 93 -5.79 3.83 -4.36
C ASP A 93 -6.58 2.92 -5.30
N GLU A 94 -5.91 2.40 -6.33
CA GLU A 94 -6.26 1.17 -7.02
C GLU A 94 -5.23 0.09 -6.70
N ILE A 95 -5.68 -1.03 -6.14
CA ILE A 95 -4.83 -2.13 -5.68
C ILE A 95 -5.19 -3.38 -6.48
N VAL A 96 -4.19 -4.03 -7.06
CA VAL A 96 -4.36 -5.21 -7.91
C VAL A 96 -3.60 -6.39 -7.31
N LEU A 97 -4.33 -7.50 -7.10
CA LEU A 97 -3.84 -8.71 -6.44
C LEU A 97 -4.18 -9.95 -7.29
N ALA A 98 -3.26 -10.90 -7.40
CA ALA A 98 -3.56 -12.18 -8.02
C ALA A 98 -4.57 -12.97 -7.16
N ALA A 99 -5.73 -13.31 -7.71
CA ALA A 99 -6.84 -13.92 -6.94
C ALA A 99 -6.45 -15.25 -6.28
N SER A 100 -5.52 -16.01 -6.88
CA SER A 100 -5.02 -17.26 -6.32
C SER A 100 -4.26 -17.10 -4.99
N ARG A 101 -3.66 -15.92 -4.75
CA ARG A 101 -2.94 -15.62 -3.50
C ARG A 101 -3.86 -15.07 -2.40
N PHE A 102 -5.06 -14.62 -2.77
CA PHE A 102 -6.04 -13.99 -1.88
C PHE A 102 -7.40 -14.69 -1.96
N PRO A 103 -7.47 -16.01 -1.67
CA PRO A 103 -8.73 -16.74 -1.76
C PRO A 103 -9.76 -16.19 -0.77
N GLY A 104 -11.01 -16.06 -1.24
CA GLY A 104 -12.12 -15.57 -0.41
C GLY A 104 -12.01 -14.10 0.00
N LEU A 105 -11.25 -13.26 -0.74
CA LEU A 105 -11.23 -11.82 -0.54
C LEU A 105 -12.59 -11.23 -0.89
N THR A 106 -13.22 -10.54 0.07
CA THR A 106 -14.52 -9.90 -0.06
C THR A 106 -14.54 -8.54 0.62
N ILE A 107 -15.52 -7.71 0.29
CA ILE A 107 -15.74 -6.41 0.94
C ILE A 107 -15.91 -6.58 2.46
N PRO A 108 -16.81 -7.44 2.97
CA PRO A 108 -16.98 -7.59 4.43
C PRO A 108 -15.68 -7.94 5.15
N ARG A 109 -14.86 -8.85 4.61
CA ARG A 109 -13.58 -9.20 5.23
C ARG A 109 -12.59 -8.04 5.32
N LEU A 110 -12.61 -7.13 4.32
CA LEU A 110 -11.76 -5.94 4.34
C LEU A 110 -12.28 -4.87 5.32
N GLU A 111 -13.60 -4.72 5.45
CA GLU A 111 -14.23 -3.74 6.34
C GLU A 111 -14.17 -4.15 7.81
N GLU A 112 -14.31 -5.44 8.09
CA GLU A 112 -14.22 -5.99 9.44
C GLU A 112 -12.80 -5.89 10.02
N PHE A 113 -11.78 -5.91 9.16
CA PHE A 113 -10.40 -5.89 9.63
C PHE A 113 -9.96 -4.49 10.09
N LYS A 114 -9.54 -4.41 11.35
CA LYS A 114 -9.03 -3.17 11.96
C LYS A 114 -7.52 -3.09 11.81
N GLY A 115 -7.05 -2.40 10.76
CA GLY A 115 -5.62 -2.26 10.49
C GLY A 115 -5.31 -1.78 9.08
N SER A 116 -4.04 -1.82 8.71
CA SER A 116 -3.61 -1.50 7.35
C SER A 116 -3.85 -2.68 6.40
N MET A 117 -3.83 -2.41 5.08
CA MET A 117 -3.92 -3.49 4.08
C MET A 117 -2.81 -4.52 4.26
N TYR A 118 -1.60 -4.11 4.59
CA TYR A 118 -0.49 -5.05 4.75
C TYR A 118 -0.60 -5.87 6.04
N SER A 119 -1.14 -5.31 7.12
CA SER A 119 -1.46 -6.12 8.29
C SER A 119 -2.61 -7.11 8.02
N PHE A 120 -3.56 -6.76 7.16
CA PHE A 120 -4.57 -7.69 6.68
C PHE A 120 -3.97 -8.83 5.85
N TYR A 121 -3.06 -8.53 4.90
CA TYR A 121 -2.40 -9.57 4.10
C TYR A 121 -1.60 -10.54 4.97
N GLU A 122 -0.89 -10.01 5.96
CA GLU A 122 -0.13 -10.83 6.91
C GLU A 122 -1.04 -11.72 7.76
N ALA A 123 -2.09 -11.15 8.36
CA ALA A 123 -2.98 -11.87 9.24
C ALA A 123 -3.86 -12.91 8.52
N ALA A 124 -4.41 -12.56 7.35
CA ALA A 124 -5.39 -13.39 6.65
C ALA A 124 -4.76 -14.39 5.67
N TYR A 125 -3.57 -14.09 5.13
CA TYR A 125 -2.95 -14.88 4.05
C TYR A 125 -1.48 -15.23 4.32
N GLY A 126 -0.90 -14.82 5.45
CA GLY A 126 0.51 -15.05 5.76
C GLY A 126 1.49 -14.30 4.83
N LEU A 127 0.99 -13.32 4.07
CA LEU A 127 1.76 -12.56 3.09
C LEU A 127 2.27 -11.27 3.71
N ARG A 128 3.57 -11.19 3.94
CA ARG A 128 4.21 -10.03 4.53
C ARG A 128 4.96 -9.24 3.49
N MET A 129 4.69 -7.94 3.40
CA MET A 129 5.40 -7.04 2.50
C MET A 129 6.71 -6.59 3.15
N ILE A 130 7.83 -6.97 2.55
CA ILE A 130 9.17 -6.66 3.07
C ILE A 130 9.85 -5.53 2.31
N ARG A 131 9.54 -5.37 1.02
CA ARG A 131 10.15 -4.42 0.09
C ARG A 131 9.10 -3.85 -0.85
N ALA A 132 9.30 -2.65 -1.33
CA ALA A 132 8.51 -2.06 -2.40
C ALA A 132 9.40 -1.29 -3.38
N GLU A 133 8.99 -1.28 -4.64
CA GLU A 133 9.52 -0.42 -5.69
C GLU A 133 8.45 0.59 -6.06
N GLU A 134 8.84 1.85 -6.24
CA GLU A 134 7.91 2.91 -6.57
C GLU A 134 8.38 3.72 -7.77
N ARG A 135 7.41 4.12 -8.59
CA ARG A 135 7.59 5.10 -9.66
C ARG A 135 6.64 6.26 -9.41
N ILE A 136 7.21 7.46 -9.35
CA ILE A 136 6.48 8.66 -8.98
C ILE A 136 6.42 9.58 -10.19
N ARG A 137 5.25 10.16 -10.47
CA ARG A 137 5.04 11.14 -11.53
C ARG A 137 3.93 12.13 -11.16
N ALA A 138 3.95 13.32 -11.75
CA ALA A 138 2.85 14.25 -11.67
C ALA A 138 1.83 13.96 -12.77
N VAL A 139 0.54 13.98 -12.42
CA VAL A 139 -0.57 13.78 -13.36
C VAL A 139 -1.72 14.74 -13.02
N PRO A 140 -2.53 15.19 -13.99
CA PRO A 140 -3.74 15.93 -13.69
C PRO A 140 -4.85 15.00 -13.20
N ALA A 141 -5.71 15.49 -12.29
CA ALA A 141 -6.90 14.76 -11.86
C ALA A 141 -7.93 14.69 -13.01
N GLY A 142 -8.25 13.47 -13.47
CA GLY A 142 -9.40 13.24 -14.34
C GLY A 142 -10.71 13.48 -13.57
N GLN A 143 -11.83 13.64 -14.29
CA GLN A 143 -13.13 13.99 -13.67
C GLN A 143 -13.57 13.02 -12.57
N GLU A 144 -13.44 11.71 -12.79
CA GLU A 144 -13.81 10.70 -11.81
C GLU A 144 -12.95 10.81 -10.53
N VAL A 145 -11.63 10.88 -10.70
CA VAL A 145 -10.67 11.02 -9.60
C VAL A 145 -10.90 12.31 -8.83
N ALA A 146 -11.13 13.42 -9.55
CA ALA A 146 -11.43 14.74 -8.98
C ALA A 146 -12.70 14.68 -8.11
N GLY A 147 -13.74 13.99 -8.57
CA GLY A 147 -14.96 13.76 -7.79
C GLY A 147 -14.71 13.01 -6.49
N HIS A 148 -13.93 11.92 -6.53
CA HIS A 148 -13.59 11.15 -5.34
C HIS A 148 -12.71 11.93 -4.35
N LEU A 149 -11.77 12.72 -4.85
CA LEU A 149 -10.87 13.52 -4.02
C LEU A 149 -11.46 14.90 -3.64
N ARG A 150 -12.68 15.24 -4.13
CA ARG A 150 -13.38 16.50 -3.88
C ARG A 150 -12.55 17.72 -4.28
N VAL A 151 -11.97 17.67 -5.47
CA VAL A 151 -11.15 18.75 -6.05
C VAL A 151 -11.60 19.03 -7.50
N PRO A 152 -11.27 20.19 -8.09
CA PRO A 152 -11.50 20.44 -9.50
C PRO A 152 -10.78 19.44 -10.41
N ALA A 153 -11.38 19.12 -11.57
CA ALA A 153 -10.66 18.38 -12.61
C ALA A 153 -9.44 19.18 -13.07
N GLY A 154 -8.35 18.48 -13.39
CA GLY A 154 -7.07 19.11 -13.74
C GLY A 154 -6.17 19.43 -12.53
N THR A 155 -6.67 19.32 -11.29
CA THR A 155 -5.82 19.48 -10.09
C THR A 155 -4.59 18.58 -10.19
N PRO A 156 -3.35 19.11 -9.97
CA PRO A 156 -2.14 18.30 -9.97
C PRO A 156 -2.17 17.23 -8.87
N LEU A 157 -1.87 16.00 -9.23
CA LEU A 157 -1.74 14.87 -8.31
C LEU A 157 -0.37 14.25 -8.40
N LEU A 158 0.13 13.74 -7.29
CA LEU A 158 1.25 12.83 -7.27
C LEU A 158 0.73 11.40 -7.52
N CYS A 159 1.11 10.83 -8.66
CA CYS A 159 0.83 9.42 -8.97
C CYS A 159 1.99 8.56 -8.48
N VAL A 160 1.71 7.62 -7.59
CA VAL A 160 2.67 6.65 -7.07
C VAL A 160 2.28 5.25 -7.52
N ASP A 161 3.00 4.72 -8.50
CA ASP A 161 2.87 3.32 -8.92
C ASP A 161 3.84 2.48 -8.09
N ARG A 162 3.33 1.49 -7.36
CA ARG A 162 4.09 0.64 -6.44
C ARG A 162 3.95 -0.83 -6.81
N ILE A 163 5.04 -1.57 -6.71
CA ILE A 163 5.03 -3.03 -6.64
C ILE A 163 5.56 -3.41 -5.26
N ALA A 164 4.77 -4.15 -4.46
CA ALA A 164 5.19 -4.64 -3.17
C ALA A 164 5.55 -6.12 -3.24
N PHE A 165 6.62 -6.48 -2.55
CA PHE A 165 7.23 -7.81 -2.59
C PHE A 165 7.22 -8.44 -1.21
N THR A 166 7.01 -9.77 -1.20
CA THR A 166 7.23 -10.62 -0.03
C THR A 166 8.58 -11.33 -0.13
N TYR A 167 8.84 -12.29 0.73
CA TYR A 167 10.09 -13.06 0.75
C TYR A 167 10.39 -13.70 -0.60
N GLY A 168 11.68 -13.82 -0.93
CA GLY A 168 12.16 -14.36 -2.20
C GLY A 168 11.87 -13.46 -3.41
N ASP A 169 11.81 -12.15 -3.20
CA ASP A 169 11.50 -11.15 -4.23
C ASP A 169 10.22 -11.43 -5.02
N MET A 170 9.25 -12.10 -4.39
CA MET A 170 7.98 -12.43 -5.02
C MET A 170 7.04 -11.22 -4.99
N PRO A 171 6.65 -10.65 -6.16
CA PRO A 171 5.72 -9.54 -6.22
C PRO A 171 4.31 -10.02 -5.84
N VAL A 172 3.66 -9.28 -4.93
CA VAL A 172 2.35 -9.63 -4.37
C VAL A 172 1.27 -8.64 -4.77
N GLU A 173 1.60 -7.35 -4.75
CA GLU A 173 0.66 -6.26 -5.00
C GLU A 173 1.22 -5.30 -6.04
N TRP A 174 0.39 -4.92 -7.01
CA TRP A 174 0.55 -3.69 -7.76
C TRP A 174 -0.45 -2.67 -7.25
N ARG A 175 -0.01 -1.42 -7.05
CA ARG A 175 -0.87 -0.35 -6.56
C ARG A 175 -0.58 0.94 -7.29
N ARG A 176 -1.62 1.67 -7.62
CA ARG A 176 -1.57 3.06 -8.03
C ARG A 176 -2.25 3.94 -7.00
N GLY A 177 -1.50 4.83 -6.39
CA GLY A 177 -2.01 5.88 -5.51
C GLY A 177 -2.02 7.22 -6.22
N LEU A 178 -3.16 7.89 -6.24
CA LEU A 178 -3.31 9.26 -6.75
C LEU A 178 -3.49 10.17 -5.55
N CYS A 179 -2.46 10.97 -5.26
CA CYS A 179 -2.33 11.68 -4.00
C CYS A 179 -2.44 13.20 -4.19
N LEU A 180 -3.26 13.86 -3.37
CA LEU A 180 -3.20 15.30 -3.17
C LEU A 180 -1.98 15.65 -2.32
N THR A 181 -1.30 16.75 -2.67
CA THR A 181 -0.11 17.23 -1.96
C THR A 181 -0.31 18.61 -1.33
N ASP A 182 -1.53 19.15 -1.32
CA ASP A 182 -1.85 20.38 -0.61
C ASP A 182 -1.78 20.16 0.90
N GLY A 183 -0.72 20.70 1.56
CA GLY A 183 -0.38 20.48 2.96
C GLY A 183 0.22 19.10 3.28
N PHE A 184 0.62 18.35 2.25
CA PHE A 184 1.24 17.04 2.36
C PHE A 184 2.39 16.90 1.38
N SER A 185 3.38 16.11 1.76
CA SER A 185 4.52 15.76 0.91
C SER A 185 4.74 14.25 0.86
N TYR A 186 5.38 13.80 -0.21
CA TYR A 186 5.95 12.46 -0.26
C TYR A 186 7.33 12.52 0.38
N PHE A 187 7.44 11.92 1.56
CA PHE A 187 8.68 11.93 2.34
C PHE A 187 9.42 10.59 2.18
N ASN A 188 10.69 10.66 1.80
CA ASN A 188 11.59 9.52 1.78
C ASN A 188 12.95 9.94 2.35
N GLU A 189 13.44 9.18 3.32
CA GLU A 189 14.77 9.34 3.88
C GLU A 189 15.71 8.38 3.15
N LEU A 190 16.75 8.94 2.57
CA LEU A 190 17.80 8.20 1.87
C LEU A 190 18.99 8.02 2.82
N ALA A 191 19.38 6.76 3.05
CA ALA A 191 20.54 6.41 3.87
C ALA A 191 21.72 5.97 3.00
#